data_73be9e43dd3e187a86b3425802786dad
#
_entry.id   73be9e43dd3e187a86b3425802786dad
#
_cell.length_a   1.000
_cell.length_b   1.000
_cell.length_c   1.000
_cell.angle_alpha   90.00
_cell.angle_beta   90.00
_cell.angle_gamma   90.00
#
_symmetry.space_group_name_H-M   'P 1'
#
loop_
_entity.id
_entity.type
_entity.pdbx_description
1 polymer ?
#
loop_
_entity_poly.entity_id
_entity_poly.type
_entity_poly.pdbx_seq_one_letter_code
_entity_poly.pdbx_strand_id
1 'polypeptide(L)'
;MKKELLAVAMLLFAGGNLLAQPHVNDGTSYLMNQPLDMSTDFRDLSNTLFFADHLESFDAKSGEGLVNWKRGHLMPRQAFNTNGAQPRKMRMLDFPFTAYENDPNLKFKIDFVTPRTVRIRMLTTPVEPKPAASIMLAKEPGRDGSWKVIETNDKIIYSSDYGTIQINKNPWRIVLKDKAGRILSQTAALSDADSTQVKYTPFCFVKRGSDNARRINPVFTLTADEMIFGCGESATGLNKAGQKVNLFVTDPQGPETDQMYKPIPFFMSNRGYGMFMHTSAPVTCDFGATYIGLNKMFMGDENLDLFVFFGEPKDILDE
;
A
#
# COMPACT_ATOMS: atom_id res chain seq x y z
N MET A 1 -46.90 -48.76 -7.58
CA MET A 1 -45.64 -48.63 -8.32
C MET A 1 -45.46 -47.28 -9.01
N LYS A 2 -46.35 -46.82 -9.93
CA LYS A 2 -46.15 -45.55 -10.65
C LYS A 2 -46.20 -44.30 -9.79
N LYS A 3 -47.03 -44.27 -8.72
CA LYS A 3 -47.14 -43.10 -7.81
C LYS A 3 -45.94 -42.97 -6.86
N GLU A 4 -45.34 -44.06 -6.43
CA GLU A 4 -44.17 -44.07 -5.57
C GLU A 4 -42.90 -43.70 -6.36
N LEU A 5 -42.80 -44.09 -7.62
CA LEU A 5 -41.70 -43.67 -8.50
C LEU A 5 -41.73 -42.17 -8.77
N LEU A 6 -42.93 -41.58 -8.90
CA LEU A 6 -43.11 -40.14 -9.11
C LEU A 6 -42.72 -39.34 -7.86
N ALA A 7 -43.03 -39.85 -6.65
CA ALA A 7 -42.66 -39.24 -5.39
C ALA A 7 -41.13 -39.26 -5.15
N VAL A 8 -40.46 -40.36 -5.48
CA VAL A 8 -39.00 -40.48 -5.41
C VAL A 8 -38.32 -39.60 -6.45
N ALA A 9 -38.86 -39.48 -7.66
CA ALA A 9 -38.35 -38.57 -8.67
C ALA A 9 -38.51 -37.09 -8.27
N MET A 10 -39.64 -36.70 -7.66
CA MET A 10 -39.82 -35.33 -7.11
C MET A 10 -38.90 -35.05 -5.92
N LEU A 11 -38.62 -36.01 -5.05
CA LEU A 11 -37.69 -35.88 -3.96
C LEU A 11 -36.22 -35.71 -4.45
N LEU A 12 -35.86 -36.43 -5.50
CA LEU A 12 -34.53 -36.29 -6.13
C LEU A 12 -34.38 -34.94 -6.85
N PHE A 13 -35.45 -34.43 -7.50
CA PHE A 13 -35.43 -33.11 -8.10
C PHE A 13 -35.42 -31.97 -7.05
N ALA A 14 -36.16 -32.12 -5.96
CA ALA A 14 -36.14 -31.16 -4.88
C ALA A 14 -34.79 -31.17 -4.13
N GLY A 15 -34.18 -32.36 -3.95
CA GLY A 15 -32.86 -32.49 -3.38
C GLY A 15 -31.74 -31.91 -4.25
N GLY A 16 -31.84 -32.03 -5.57
CA GLY A 16 -30.90 -31.45 -6.51
C GLY A 16 -30.92 -29.93 -6.51
N ASN A 17 -32.09 -29.31 -6.38
CA ASN A 17 -32.23 -27.87 -6.28
C ASN A 17 -31.78 -27.32 -4.90
N LEU A 18 -31.94 -28.09 -3.83
CA LEU A 18 -31.44 -27.73 -2.50
C LEU A 18 -29.91 -27.84 -2.39
N LEU A 19 -29.29 -28.71 -3.19
CA LEU A 19 -27.82 -28.82 -3.24
C LEU A 19 -27.22 -27.82 -4.24
N ALA A 20 -27.96 -27.33 -5.22
CA ALA A 20 -27.48 -26.32 -6.16
C ALA A 20 -27.50 -24.92 -5.56
N GLN A 21 -28.49 -24.61 -4.71
CA GLN A 21 -28.55 -23.29 -4.05
C GLN A 21 -27.42 -23.02 -3.04
N PRO A 22 -26.98 -23.96 -2.19
CA PRO A 22 -25.81 -23.75 -1.36
C PRO A 22 -24.53 -23.53 -2.18
N HIS A 23 -24.38 -24.19 -3.33
CA HIS A 23 -23.21 -24.02 -4.19
C HIS A 23 -23.15 -22.66 -4.89
N VAL A 24 -24.27 -22.05 -5.17
CA VAL A 24 -24.34 -20.68 -5.70
C VAL A 24 -24.02 -19.67 -4.60
N ASN A 25 -24.30 -20.02 -3.32
CA ASN A 25 -24.10 -19.19 -2.15
C ASN A 25 -22.95 -19.66 -1.23
N ASP A 26 -22.24 -20.73 -1.56
CA ASP A 26 -21.21 -21.32 -0.70
C ASP A 26 -19.87 -20.57 -0.76
N GLY A 27 -19.88 -19.37 -1.24
CA GLY A 27 -18.71 -18.51 -1.25
C GLY A 27 -17.87 -18.59 -2.52
N THR A 28 -18.05 -19.53 -3.43
CA THR A 28 -17.25 -19.52 -4.66
C THR A 28 -17.65 -18.33 -5.53
N SER A 29 -18.94 -18.11 -5.74
CA SER A 29 -19.44 -16.92 -6.43
C SER A 29 -19.26 -15.68 -5.55
N TYR A 30 -19.41 -15.78 -4.25
CA TYR A 30 -19.19 -14.71 -3.28
C TYR A 30 -17.71 -14.32 -3.20
N LEU A 31 -16.79 -15.29 -3.12
CA LEU A 31 -15.36 -15.06 -3.14
C LEU A 31 -14.88 -14.44 -4.45
N MET A 32 -15.49 -14.80 -5.58
CA MET A 32 -15.19 -14.20 -6.88
C MET A 32 -15.66 -12.74 -6.97
N ASN A 33 -16.64 -12.34 -6.18
CA ASN A 33 -17.19 -10.99 -6.17
C ASN A 33 -16.68 -10.12 -5.01
N GLN A 34 -15.94 -10.70 -4.04
CA GLN A 34 -15.33 -9.91 -2.99
C GLN A 34 -14.10 -9.16 -3.50
N PRO A 35 -13.95 -7.88 -3.16
CA PRO A 35 -12.73 -7.15 -3.42
C PRO A 35 -11.53 -7.83 -2.76
N LEU A 36 -10.43 -7.93 -3.48
CA LEU A 36 -9.19 -8.48 -2.94
C LEU A 36 -8.61 -7.55 -1.86
N ASP A 37 -8.57 -8.04 -0.63
CA ASP A 37 -7.90 -7.33 0.47
C ASP A 37 -6.40 -7.66 0.50
N MET A 38 -5.60 -6.77 -0.08
CA MET A 38 -4.14 -6.93 -0.15
C MET A 38 -3.45 -6.85 1.21
N SER A 39 -4.13 -6.36 2.26
CA SER A 39 -3.56 -6.31 3.61
C SER A 39 -3.41 -7.69 4.27
N THR A 40 -4.05 -8.71 3.73
CA THR A 40 -3.98 -10.09 4.26
C THR A 40 -2.57 -10.65 4.19
N ASP A 41 -1.84 -10.39 3.09
CA ASP A 41 -0.46 -10.86 2.93
C ASP A 41 0.48 -10.30 4.02
N PHE A 42 0.19 -9.09 4.52
CA PHE A 42 0.96 -8.42 5.58
C PHE A 42 0.58 -8.86 6.99
N ARG A 43 -0.36 -9.78 7.14
CA ARG A 43 -0.79 -10.38 8.41
C ARG A 43 -0.53 -11.88 8.48
N ASP A 44 -0.15 -12.49 7.39
CA ASP A 44 0.16 -13.91 7.30
C ASP A 44 1.50 -14.21 7.97
N LEU A 45 1.49 -15.12 8.94
CA LEU A 45 2.66 -15.50 9.74
C LEU A 45 3.72 -16.28 8.94
N SER A 46 3.34 -16.85 7.80
CA SER A 46 4.25 -17.60 6.93
C SER A 46 5.09 -16.67 6.04
N ASN A 47 4.73 -15.40 5.96
CA ASN A 47 5.38 -14.42 5.11
C ASN A 47 6.53 -13.69 5.82
N THR A 48 7.54 -13.32 5.04
CA THR A 48 8.67 -12.51 5.53
C THR A 48 8.45 -11.05 5.21
N LEU A 49 8.58 -10.19 6.21
CA LEU A 49 8.50 -8.74 6.07
C LEU A 49 9.90 -8.13 5.94
N PHE A 50 9.98 -7.06 5.15
CA PHE A 50 11.18 -6.25 4.99
C PHE A 50 10.81 -4.79 5.26
N PHE A 51 11.46 -4.17 6.24
CA PHE A 51 11.19 -2.81 6.67
C PHE A 51 12.26 -1.85 6.14
N ALA A 52 11.85 -0.72 5.58
CA ALA A 52 12.80 0.31 5.19
C ALA A 52 13.54 0.82 6.42
N ASP A 53 14.88 0.71 6.44
CA ASP A 53 15.71 1.00 7.62
C ASP A 53 16.52 2.28 7.45
N HIS A 54 17.50 2.28 6.54
CA HIS A 54 18.34 3.44 6.29
C HIS A 54 18.69 3.58 4.81
N LEU A 55 19.10 4.76 4.43
CA LEU A 55 19.60 5.06 3.10
C LEU A 55 21.07 4.64 3.03
N GLU A 56 21.38 3.57 2.27
CA GLU A 56 22.73 3.04 2.09
C GLU A 56 23.58 3.97 1.22
N SER A 57 22.99 4.42 0.12
CA SER A 57 23.64 5.36 -0.80
C SER A 57 22.57 6.18 -1.53
N PHE A 58 22.93 7.39 -1.95
CA PHE A 58 22.04 8.24 -2.75
C PHE A 58 22.83 9.34 -3.45
N ASP A 59 22.58 9.51 -4.73
CA ASP A 59 23.03 10.66 -5.48
C ASP A 59 21.90 11.70 -5.61
N ALA A 60 22.05 12.82 -4.92
CA ALA A 60 21.04 13.87 -4.90
C ALA A 60 20.82 14.55 -6.26
N LYS A 61 21.75 14.43 -7.21
CA LYS A 61 21.61 15.02 -8.55
C LYS A 61 20.77 14.14 -9.47
N SER A 62 21.02 12.85 -9.47
CA SER A 62 20.22 11.88 -10.26
C SER A 62 18.91 11.51 -9.58
N GLY A 63 18.83 11.63 -8.25
CA GLY A 63 17.70 11.18 -7.45
C GLY A 63 17.65 9.68 -7.26
N GLU A 64 18.76 8.97 -7.45
CA GLU A 64 18.85 7.51 -7.37
C GLU A 64 19.73 7.06 -6.21
N GLY A 65 19.36 5.95 -5.59
CA GLY A 65 20.14 5.34 -4.52
C GLY A 65 19.64 3.98 -4.09
N LEU A 66 20.12 3.54 -2.95
CA LEU A 66 19.79 2.25 -2.36
C LEU A 66 19.27 2.46 -0.94
N VAL A 67 18.15 1.81 -0.63
CA VAL A 67 17.60 1.70 0.72
C VAL A 67 17.89 0.30 1.24
N ASN A 68 18.41 0.21 2.46
CA ASN A 68 18.56 -1.04 3.17
C ASN A 68 17.20 -1.46 3.78
N TRP A 69 16.89 -2.74 3.68
CA TRP A 69 15.65 -3.32 4.19
C TRP A 69 15.95 -4.36 5.25
N LYS A 70 15.49 -4.12 6.47
CA LYS A 70 15.61 -5.05 7.59
C LYS A 70 14.55 -6.12 7.54
N ARG A 71 14.96 -7.37 7.56
CA ARG A 71 14.05 -8.51 7.66
C ARG A 71 13.31 -8.51 8.99
N GLY A 72 12.06 -8.94 8.92
CA GLY A 72 11.22 -9.18 10.07
C GLY A 72 10.21 -10.26 9.81
N HIS A 73 9.54 -10.71 10.84
CA HIS A 73 8.41 -11.61 10.72
C HIS A 73 7.31 -11.21 11.70
N LEU A 74 6.13 -11.70 11.43
CA LEU A 74 5.00 -11.51 12.31
C LEU A 74 5.10 -12.51 13.48
N MET A 75 4.92 -12.00 14.70
CA MET A 75 4.83 -12.82 15.87
C MET A 75 3.40 -12.79 16.39
N PRO A 76 2.80 -13.96 16.70
CA PRO A 76 1.52 -13.97 17.38
C PRO A 76 1.66 -13.26 18.74
N ARG A 77 0.69 -12.41 19.06
CA ARG A 77 0.62 -11.81 20.39
C ARG A 77 0.38 -12.89 21.42
N GLN A 78 1.27 -13.00 22.38
CA GLN A 78 1.05 -13.84 23.56
C GLN A 78 0.12 -13.09 24.52
N ALA A 79 -0.94 -13.76 24.95
CA ALA A 79 -1.92 -13.38 25.98
C ALA A 79 -2.77 -12.10 25.74
N PHE A 80 -4.03 -12.20 26.06
CA PHE A 80 -5.06 -11.17 26.26
C PHE A 80 -5.44 -10.26 25.07
N ASN A 81 -4.72 -10.24 23.98
CA ASN A 81 -5.09 -9.49 22.82
C ASN A 81 -4.94 -10.33 21.55
N THR A 82 -6.04 -10.82 21.05
CA THR A 82 -6.13 -11.73 19.90
C THR A 82 -6.11 -11.01 18.55
N ASN A 83 -5.95 -9.69 18.52
CA ASN A 83 -6.08 -8.92 17.28
C ASN A 83 -4.85 -8.97 16.38
N GLY A 84 -4.33 -10.16 16.15
CA GLY A 84 -3.35 -10.41 15.11
C GLY A 84 -1.89 -10.36 15.55
N ALA A 85 -1.03 -10.60 14.59
CA ALA A 85 0.40 -10.60 14.74
C ALA A 85 0.97 -9.17 14.69
N GLN A 86 2.05 -8.94 15.38
CA GLN A 86 2.81 -7.68 15.29
C GLN A 86 4.08 -7.89 14.50
N PRO A 87 4.43 -6.97 13.59
CA PRO A 87 5.71 -7.01 12.92
C PRO A 87 6.85 -6.81 13.92
N ARG A 88 7.91 -7.54 13.74
CA ARG A 88 9.12 -7.50 14.58
C ARG A 88 10.36 -7.69 13.73
N LYS A 89 11.44 -6.95 14.07
CA LYS A 89 12.76 -7.18 13.47
C LYS A 89 13.24 -8.61 13.80
N MET A 90 13.83 -9.29 12.82
CA MET A 90 14.48 -10.58 13.07
C MET A 90 15.72 -10.40 13.92
N ARG A 91 15.90 -11.32 14.89
CA ARG A 91 17.10 -11.40 15.72
C ARG A 91 17.85 -12.68 15.38
N MET A 92 19.13 -12.71 15.77
CA MET A 92 20.01 -13.86 15.49
C MET A 92 19.46 -15.21 15.98
N LEU A 93 18.65 -15.20 17.04
CA LEU A 93 18.04 -16.40 17.60
C LEU A 93 16.63 -16.71 17.10
N ASP A 94 16.11 -15.92 16.16
CA ASP A 94 14.80 -16.18 15.58
C ASP A 94 14.89 -17.29 14.54
N PHE A 95 14.03 -18.27 14.65
CA PHE A 95 14.00 -19.46 13.78
C PHE A 95 12.77 -19.41 12.86
N PRO A 96 12.88 -19.86 11.59
CA PRO A 96 14.03 -20.44 10.89
C PRO A 96 14.92 -19.39 10.20
N PHE A 97 16.24 -19.51 10.35
CA PHE A 97 17.20 -18.60 9.71
C PHE A 97 17.41 -18.86 8.23
N THR A 98 17.34 -20.12 7.85
CA THR A 98 17.79 -20.60 6.54
C THR A 98 16.84 -20.27 5.40
N ALA A 99 15.60 -19.88 5.70
CA ALA A 99 14.59 -19.62 4.69
C ALA A 99 14.63 -18.20 4.11
N TYR A 100 15.46 -17.30 4.64
CA TYR A 100 15.40 -15.87 4.35
C TYR A 100 16.64 -15.37 3.65
N GLU A 101 16.44 -14.44 2.74
CA GLU A 101 17.49 -13.64 2.14
C GLU A 101 18.20 -12.79 3.19
N ASN A 102 19.43 -12.35 2.93
CA ASN A 102 20.07 -11.32 3.73
C ASN A 102 19.32 -10.00 3.60
N ASP A 103 19.55 -9.08 4.57
CA ASP A 103 19.00 -7.73 4.50
C ASP A 103 19.44 -7.06 3.17
N PRO A 104 18.51 -6.83 2.21
CA PRO A 104 18.91 -6.35 0.90
C PRO A 104 19.02 -4.83 0.84
N ASN A 105 19.93 -4.36 -0.01
CA ASN A 105 19.99 -2.98 -0.46
C ASN A 105 19.31 -2.88 -1.83
N LEU A 106 18.16 -2.19 -1.91
CA LEU A 106 17.33 -2.18 -3.11
C LEU A 106 17.16 -0.75 -3.64
N LYS A 107 16.96 -0.66 -4.96
CA LYS A 107 16.90 0.62 -5.68
C LYS A 107 15.75 1.49 -5.20
N PHE A 108 16.07 2.74 -4.96
CA PHE A 108 15.16 3.83 -4.63
C PHE A 108 15.43 4.99 -5.58
N LYS A 109 14.38 5.58 -6.13
CA LYS A 109 14.49 6.70 -7.05
C LYS A 109 13.41 7.74 -6.82
N ILE A 110 13.80 9.02 -6.92
CA ILE A 110 12.90 10.16 -6.95
C ILE A 110 13.12 10.91 -8.26
N ASP A 111 12.03 11.14 -8.98
CA ASP A 111 11.99 11.97 -10.18
C ASP A 111 11.07 13.17 -9.93
N PHE A 112 11.46 14.33 -10.41
CA PHE A 112 10.68 15.57 -10.35
C PHE A 112 10.00 15.77 -11.69
N VAL A 113 8.67 15.65 -11.73
CA VAL A 113 7.87 15.61 -12.96
C VAL A 113 7.40 17.01 -13.37
N THR A 114 6.88 17.76 -12.40
CA THR A 114 6.48 19.16 -12.50
C THR A 114 6.93 19.90 -11.24
N PRO A 115 6.78 21.24 -11.16
CA PRO A 115 7.07 21.94 -9.89
C PRO A 115 6.20 21.50 -8.71
N ARG A 116 5.09 20.78 -8.96
CA ARG A 116 4.15 20.28 -7.95
C ARG A 116 4.17 18.76 -7.79
N THR A 117 4.77 18.02 -8.72
CA THR A 117 4.64 16.57 -8.83
C THR A 117 5.99 15.87 -8.71
N VAL A 118 6.06 14.94 -7.78
CA VAL A 118 7.22 14.07 -7.54
C VAL A 118 6.81 12.62 -7.75
N ARG A 119 7.64 11.84 -8.45
CA ARG A 119 7.46 10.41 -8.64
C ARG A 119 8.48 9.64 -7.79
N ILE A 120 8.00 8.74 -6.95
CA ILE A 120 8.80 7.91 -6.05
C ILE A 120 8.71 6.47 -6.53
N ARG A 121 9.87 5.86 -6.81
CA ARG A 121 9.96 4.47 -7.23
C ARG A 121 10.86 3.67 -6.30
N MET A 122 10.41 2.47 -5.93
CA MET A 122 11.19 1.54 -5.10
C MET A 122 11.06 0.12 -5.65
N LEU A 123 12.17 -0.58 -5.73
CA LEU A 123 12.18 -1.98 -6.10
C LEU A 123 12.22 -2.86 -4.84
N THR A 124 11.57 -4.01 -4.92
CA THR A 124 11.65 -5.06 -3.89
C THR A 124 12.58 -6.20 -4.31
N THR A 125 13.11 -6.12 -5.53
CA THR A 125 14.09 -7.06 -6.10
C THR A 125 15.29 -6.31 -6.67
N PRO A 126 16.47 -6.94 -6.77
CA PRO A 126 17.63 -6.33 -7.43
C PRO A 126 17.43 -6.12 -8.94
N VAL A 127 16.49 -6.85 -9.55
CA VAL A 127 16.25 -6.81 -10.99
C VAL A 127 15.21 -5.75 -11.29
N GLU A 128 15.60 -4.75 -12.09
CA GLU A 128 14.66 -3.73 -12.54
C GLU A 128 13.76 -4.30 -13.66
N PRO A 129 12.43 -4.18 -13.51
CA PRO A 129 11.52 -4.64 -14.55
C PRO A 129 11.70 -3.83 -15.82
N LYS A 130 11.48 -4.46 -16.98
CA LYS A 130 11.46 -3.72 -18.24
C LYS A 130 10.34 -2.68 -18.22
N PRO A 131 10.61 -1.44 -18.63
CA PRO A 131 9.56 -0.44 -18.75
C PRO A 131 8.44 -0.95 -19.67
N ALA A 132 7.21 -0.88 -19.21
CA ALA A 132 6.03 -1.16 -20.02
C ALA A 132 5.27 0.15 -20.28
N ALA A 133 4.71 0.29 -21.47
CA ALA A 133 3.81 1.40 -21.75
C ALA A 133 2.58 1.32 -20.82
N SER A 134 2.22 2.44 -20.24
CA SER A 134 1.07 2.53 -19.34
C SER A 134 -0.02 3.38 -19.99
N ILE A 135 -1.24 2.85 -20.01
CA ILE A 135 -2.44 3.58 -20.43
C ILE A 135 -2.95 4.56 -19.35
N MET A 136 -2.41 4.47 -18.13
CA MET A 136 -2.79 5.34 -17.01
C MET A 136 -2.10 6.71 -17.07
N LEU A 137 -1.07 6.86 -17.90
CA LEU A 137 -0.36 8.11 -18.12
C LEU A 137 -0.65 8.62 -19.53
N ALA A 138 -1.11 9.86 -19.64
CA ALA A 138 -1.40 10.48 -20.93
C ALA A 138 -0.13 10.65 -21.78
N LYS A 139 1.02 10.78 -21.12
CA LYS A 139 2.37 10.84 -21.72
C LYS A 139 3.40 10.38 -20.69
N GLU A 140 4.57 9.96 -21.16
CA GLU A 140 5.69 9.71 -20.26
C GLU A 140 6.06 10.99 -19.49
N PRO A 141 6.23 10.90 -18.16
CA PRO A 141 6.58 12.06 -17.36
C PRO A 141 7.92 12.64 -17.75
N GLY A 142 7.95 13.94 -18.00
CA GLY A 142 9.17 14.70 -18.19
C GLY A 142 9.97 14.85 -16.89
N ARG A 143 11.10 15.54 -16.97
CA ARG A 143 11.90 15.94 -15.80
C ARG A 143 11.81 17.47 -15.65
N ASP A 144 11.36 17.91 -14.49
CA ASP A 144 11.35 19.33 -14.13
C ASP A 144 12.68 19.71 -13.44
N GLY A 145 13.23 20.85 -13.83
CA GLY A 145 14.48 21.39 -13.30
C GLY A 145 14.32 22.48 -12.23
N SER A 146 13.08 22.81 -11.84
CA SER A 146 12.84 23.92 -10.88
C SER A 146 13.16 23.56 -9.43
N TRP A 147 13.24 22.28 -9.11
CA TRP A 147 13.51 21.79 -7.76
C TRP A 147 14.96 22.07 -7.34
N LYS A 148 15.11 22.75 -6.22
CA LYS A 148 16.40 23.03 -5.58
C LYS A 148 16.73 21.96 -4.58
N VAL A 149 17.99 21.52 -4.54
CA VAL A 149 18.47 20.49 -3.63
C VAL A 149 19.45 21.03 -2.62
N ILE A 150 19.29 20.63 -1.36
CA ILE A 150 20.25 20.83 -0.27
C ILE A 150 20.50 19.48 0.37
N GLU A 151 21.77 19.09 0.49
CA GLU A 151 22.17 17.85 1.12
C GLU A 151 22.99 18.15 2.38
N THR A 152 22.69 17.43 3.46
CA THR A 152 23.41 17.43 4.71
C THR A 152 23.83 15.99 5.08
N ASN A 153 24.51 15.84 6.21
CA ASN A 153 24.95 14.51 6.65
C ASN A 153 23.79 13.57 6.95
N ASP A 154 22.66 14.10 7.44
CA ASP A 154 21.50 13.35 7.95
C ASP A 154 20.30 13.32 6.99
N LYS A 155 20.25 14.25 6.03
CA LYS A 155 19.08 14.41 5.15
C LYS A 155 19.39 15.06 3.83
N ILE A 156 18.50 14.84 2.86
CA ILE A 156 18.46 15.48 1.55
C ILE A 156 17.12 16.21 1.44
N ILE A 157 17.11 17.45 1.00
CA ILE A 157 15.92 18.29 0.93
C ILE A 157 15.80 18.81 -0.50
N TYR A 158 14.68 18.51 -1.14
CA TYR A 158 14.30 19.08 -2.42
C TYR A 158 13.14 20.04 -2.21
N SER A 159 13.22 21.23 -2.77
CA SER A 159 12.23 22.28 -2.59
C SER A 159 11.83 22.90 -3.91
N SER A 160 10.54 23.12 -4.10
CA SER A 160 9.94 23.93 -5.18
C SER A 160 9.16 25.10 -4.57
N ASP A 161 8.51 25.90 -5.43
CA ASP A 161 7.63 26.97 -4.97
C ASP A 161 6.33 26.46 -4.33
N TYR A 162 6.05 25.15 -4.41
CA TYR A 162 4.79 24.56 -3.97
C TYR A 162 4.95 23.62 -2.77
N GLY A 163 6.11 23.03 -2.60
CA GLY A 163 6.34 22.10 -1.51
C GLY A 163 7.79 21.65 -1.40
N THR A 164 7.99 20.80 -0.39
CA THR A 164 9.30 20.24 -0.09
C THR A 164 9.17 18.76 0.16
N ILE A 165 10.08 17.98 -0.41
CA ILE A 165 10.28 16.58 -0.05
C ILE A 165 11.65 16.45 0.62
N GLN A 166 11.64 15.93 1.84
CA GLN A 166 12.83 15.68 2.63
C GLN A 166 13.03 14.18 2.79
N ILE A 167 14.23 13.70 2.53
CA ILE A 167 14.65 12.32 2.73
C ILE A 167 15.60 12.29 3.92
N ASN A 168 15.20 11.70 5.02
CA ASN A 168 16.11 11.40 6.12
C ASN A 168 16.90 10.13 5.78
N LYS A 169 18.20 10.12 6.11
CA LYS A 169 19.08 9.03 5.76
C LYS A 169 18.99 7.86 6.75
N ASN A 170 18.94 8.15 8.04
CA ASN A 170 18.87 7.13 9.10
C ASN A 170 18.12 7.68 10.34
N PRO A 171 16.96 7.10 10.74
CA PRO A 171 16.20 6.11 9.96
C PRO A 171 15.71 6.69 8.64
N TRP A 172 15.59 5.83 7.62
CA TRP A 172 15.06 6.26 6.34
C TRP A 172 13.63 6.77 6.49
N ARG A 173 13.37 7.95 5.95
CA ARG A 173 12.03 8.57 5.98
C ARG A 173 11.89 9.59 4.88
N ILE A 174 10.72 9.61 4.26
CA ILE A 174 10.28 10.70 3.38
C ILE A 174 9.34 11.59 4.17
N VAL A 175 9.58 12.91 4.16
CA VAL A 175 8.74 13.93 4.79
C VAL A 175 8.25 14.89 3.71
N LEU A 176 6.94 15.03 3.60
CA LEU A 176 6.27 15.94 2.70
C LEU A 176 5.92 17.22 3.47
N LYS A 177 6.30 18.38 2.95
CA LYS A 177 6.00 19.67 3.56
C LYS A 177 5.40 20.63 2.55
N ASP A 178 4.53 21.51 3.02
CA ASP A 178 4.07 22.64 2.21
C ASP A 178 5.16 23.71 2.04
N LYS A 179 4.85 24.74 1.27
CA LYS A 179 5.75 25.88 1.03
C LYS A 179 6.09 26.68 2.31
N ALA A 180 5.26 26.57 3.35
CA ALA A 180 5.51 27.21 4.65
C ALA A 180 6.35 26.33 5.59
N GLY A 181 6.72 25.11 5.17
CA GLY A 181 7.50 24.16 5.95
C GLY A 181 6.67 23.31 6.93
N ARG A 182 5.35 23.42 6.92
CA ARG A 182 4.46 22.59 7.71
C ARG A 182 4.47 21.15 7.16
N ILE A 183 4.62 20.16 8.01
CA ILE A 183 4.58 18.76 7.62
C ILE A 183 3.13 18.41 7.19
N LEU A 184 2.99 17.97 5.96
CA LEU A 184 1.75 17.47 5.39
C LEU A 184 1.55 16.00 5.75
N SER A 185 2.55 15.18 5.47
CA SER A 185 2.61 13.77 5.83
C SER A 185 4.06 13.28 5.82
N GLN A 186 4.32 12.11 6.39
CA GLN A 186 5.65 11.50 6.36
C GLN A 186 5.53 9.98 6.42
N THR A 187 6.54 9.27 5.90
CA THR A 187 6.54 7.81 6.01
C THR A 187 6.75 7.35 7.46
N ALA A 188 6.06 6.29 7.83
CA ALA A 188 6.27 5.63 9.12
C ALA A 188 7.59 4.86 9.07
N ALA A 189 8.57 5.30 9.85
CA ALA A 189 9.88 4.69 9.93
C ALA A 189 9.94 3.60 11.00
N LEU A 190 10.86 2.66 10.82
CA LEU A 190 11.22 1.70 11.85
C LEU A 190 11.89 2.44 13.00
N SER A 191 11.33 2.35 14.20
CA SER A 191 11.89 3.01 15.40
C SER A 191 12.97 2.15 16.04
N ASP A 192 14.14 2.73 16.29
CA ASP A 192 15.20 2.05 17.06
C ASP A 192 14.93 2.02 18.56
N ALA A 193 14.06 2.88 19.07
CA ALA A 193 13.72 2.96 20.49
C ALA A 193 12.95 1.74 21.01
N ASP A 194 12.37 0.93 20.12
CA ASP A 194 11.66 -0.30 20.46
C ASP A 194 12.17 -1.46 19.61
N SER A 195 13.33 -1.99 19.98
CA SER A 195 14.02 -3.04 19.24
C SER A 195 13.28 -4.39 19.21
N THR A 196 12.27 -4.57 20.06
CA THR A 196 11.59 -5.85 20.24
C THR A 196 10.18 -5.90 19.68
N GLN A 197 9.48 -4.78 19.63
CA GLN A 197 8.10 -4.68 19.14
C GLN A 197 7.88 -3.44 18.32
N VAL A 198 7.43 -3.61 17.10
CA VAL A 198 6.95 -2.51 16.27
C VAL A 198 5.47 -2.33 16.54
N LYS A 199 5.07 -1.18 17.10
CA LYS A 199 3.66 -0.91 17.48
C LYS A 199 2.73 -0.81 16.28
N TYR A 200 3.26 -0.48 15.12
CA TYR A 200 2.54 -0.37 13.85
C TYR A 200 3.43 -0.89 12.73
N THR A 201 2.82 -1.24 11.60
CA THR A 201 3.57 -1.64 10.41
C THR A 201 4.18 -0.39 9.79
N PRO A 202 5.53 -0.24 9.75
CA PRO A 202 6.19 0.86 9.06
C PRO A 202 6.15 0.64 7.54
N PHE A 203 6.82 1.51 6.78
CA PHE A 203 7.01 1.31 5.34
C PHE A 203 7.71 -0.03 5.09
N CYS A 204 7.06 -0.93 4.36
CA CYS A 204 7.55 -2.30 4.23
C CYS A 204 7.14 -2.94 2.90
N PHE A 205 7.78 -4.04 2.57
CA PHE A 205 7.25 -5.02 1.64
C PHE A 205 7.22 -6.42 2.28
N VAL A 206 6.42 -7.29 1.72
CA VAL A 206 6.30 -8.67 2.12
C VAL A 206 6.75 -9.59 0.99
N LYS A 207 7.48 -10.66 1.33
CA LYS A 207 7.74 -11.81 0.47
C LYS A 207 6.89 -12.96 0.97
N ARG A 208 6.02 -13.46 0.10
CA ARG A 208 5.11 -14.55 0.43
C ARG A 208 5.85 -15.87 0.51
N GLY A 209 5.53 -16.66 1.52
CA GLY A 209 6.10 -18.00 1.68
C GLY A 209 5.56 -19.02 0.66
N SER A 210 4.35 -18.80 0.14
CA SER A 210 3.66 -19.74 -0.74
C SER A 210 4.19 -19.75 -2.18
N ASP A 211 4.52 -18.60 -2.75
CA ASP A 211 4.85 -18.43 -4.17
C ASP A 211 6.05 -17.51 -4.43
N ASN A 212 6.68 -17.01 -3.36
CA ASN A 212 7.76 -16.00 -3.40
C ASN A 212 7.37 -14.66 -4.03
N ALA A 213 6.09 -14.43 -4.34
CA ALA A 213 5.64 -13.13 -4.81
C ALA A 213 5.85 -12.06 -3.74
N ARG A 214 6.04 -10.82 -4.17
CA ARG A 214 6.26 -9.68 -3.29
C ARG A 214 5.12 -8.69 -3.41
N ARG A 215 4.88 -7.95 -2.33
CA ARG A 215 3.86 -6.90 -2.26
C ARG A 215 4.44 -5.75 -1.45
N ILE A 216 4.23 -4.53 -1.90
CA ILE A 216 4.76 -3.36 -1.22
C ILE A 216 3.64 -2.59 -0.50
N ASN A 217 3.98 -2.02 0.64
CA ASN A 217 3.07 -1.23 1.47
C ASN A 217 3.75 0.08 1.88
N PRO A 218 3.61 1.14 1.08
CA PRO A 218 3.95 2.48 1.55
C PRO A 218 3.01 2.89 2.68
N VAL A 219 3.60 3.37 3.78
CA VAL A 219 2.87 3.77 4.98
C VAL A 219 3.24 5.20 5.33
N PHE A 220 2.24 6.06 5.38
CA PHE A 220 2.39 7.47 5.71
C PHE A 220 1.59 7.82 6.97
N THR A 221 1.95 8.90 7.63
CA THR A 221 1.18 9.41 8.77
C THR A 221 -0.11 10.06 8.31
N LEU A 222 -1.16 9.90 9.12
CA LEU A 222 -2.47 10.52 8.97
C LEU A 222 -2.76 11.33 10.25
N THR A 223 -3.23 12.56 10.11
CA THR A 223 -3.61 13.39 11.27
C THR A 223 -5.09 13.19 11.61
N ALA A 224 -5.47 13.45 12.86
CA ALA A 224 -6.81 13.16 13.36
C ALA A 224 -7.92 13.99 12.68
N ASP A 225 -7.58 15.17 12.18
CA ASP A 225 -8.49 16.11 11.50
C ASP A 225 -8.39 16.03 9.96
N GLU A 226 -7.62 15.07 9.46
CA GLU A 226 -7.40 14.93 8.02
C GLU A 226 -8.60 14.28 7.33
N MET A 227 -9.00 14.86 6.22
CA MET A 227 -10.03 14.32 5.34
C MET A 227 -9.38 13.84 4.04
N ILE A 228 -9.76 12.65 3.62
CA ILE A 228 -9.24 11.99 2.41
C ILE A 228 -10.40 11.83 1.41
N PHE A 229 -10.15 12.21 0.17
CA PHE A 229 -11.12 12.14 -0.93
C PHE A 229 -10.52 11.43 -2.14
N GLY A 230 -11.31 10.69 -2.87
CA GLY A 230 -10.88 9.95 -4.06
C GLY A 230 -11.18 8.46 -4.00
N CYS A 231 -10.26 7.63 -4.50
CA CYS A 231 -10.37 6.17 -4.58
C CYS A 231 -11.39 5.66 -5.62
N GLY A 232 -11.91 6.52 -6.48
CA GLY A 232 -12.90 6.15 -7.49
C GLY A 232 -14.34 6.30 -7.01
N GLU A 233 -15.25 5.59 -7.68
CA GLU A 233 -16.70 5.72 -7.49
C GLU A 233 -17.20 4.55 -6.63
N SER A 234 -17.60 4.86 -5.40
CA SER A 234 -18.16 3.88 -4.45
C SER A 234 -19.31 4.50 -3.65
N ALA A 235 -20.26 3.69 -3.20
CA ALA A 235 -21.40 4.08 -2.39
C ALA A 235 -21.07 4.26 -0.90
N THR A 236 -19.80 4.42 -0.54
CA THR A 236 -19.36 4.68 0.84
C THR A 236 -19.22 6.18 1.13
N GLY A 237 -18.96 6.54 2.38
CA GLY A 237 -18.76 7.93 2.76
C GLY A 237 -17.75 8.67 1.90
N LEU A 238 -18.03 9.92 1.54
CA LEU A 238 -17.16 10.73 0.67
C LEU A 238 -15.77 10.94 1.29
N ASN A 239 -15.72 11.28 2.57
CA ASN A 239 -14.46 11.28 3.33
C ASN A 239 -14.05 9.85 3.65
N LYS A 240 -12.91 9.43 3.15
CA LYS A 240 -12.36 8.08 3.33
C LYS A 240 -11.55 7.92 4.62
N ALA A 241 -11.30 8.98 5.39
CA ALA A 241 -10.64 8.86 6.69
C ALA A 241 -11.44 7.94 7.62
N GLY A 242 -10.76 7.01 8.29
CA GLY A 242 -11.37 5.95 9.09
C GLY A 242 -11.90 4.76 8.29
N GLN A 243 -11.76 4.75 6.96
CA GLN A 243 -12.22 3.67 6.10
C GLN A 243 -11.08 2.81 5.58
N LYS A 244 -11.39 1.57 5.28
CA LYS A 244 -10.56 0.66 4.48
C LYS A 244 -11.22 0.51 3.12
N VAL A 245 -10.50 0.86 2.05
CA VAL A 245 -11.03 0.89 0.69
C VAL A 245 -10.25 -0.11 -0.16
N ASN A 246 -10.95 -1.08 -0.72
CA ASN A 246 -10.38 -2.07 -1.61
C ASN A 246 -10.56 -1.62 -3.07
N LEU A 247 -9.46 -1.25 -3.71
CA LEU A 247 -9.43 -0.81 -5.11
C LEU A 247 -9.29 -2.04 -6.01
N PHE A 248 -10.41 -2.63 -6.32
CA PHE A 248 -10.53 -3.79 -7.19
C PHE A 248 -11.84 -3.70 -7.98
N VAL A 249 -11.78 -3.93 -9.28
CA VAL A 249 -12.98 -3.88 -10.14
C VAL A 249 -13.88 -5.05 -9.81
N THR A 250 -15.09 -4.75 -9.38
CA THR A 250 -16.15 -5.75 -9.16
C THR A 250 -17.46 -5.25 -9.78
N ASP A 251 -18.38 -6.15 -10.01
CA ASP A 251 -19.74 -5.83 -10.44
C ASP A 251 -20.65 -5.75 -9.20
N PRO A 252 -20.85 -4.56 -8.59
CA PRO A 252 -21.70 -4.44 -7.41
C PRO A 252 -23.17 -4.66 -7.79
N GLN A 253 -23.84 -5.51 -7.04
CA GLN A 253 -25.27 -5.76 -7.19
C GLN A 253 -26.11 -4.74 -6.41
N GLY A 254 -25.82 -3.46 -6.55
CA GLY A 254 -26.51 -2.37 -5.90
C GLY A 254 -25.60 -1.44 -5.09
N PRO A 255 -26.14 -0.33 -4.56
CA PRO A 255 -25.35 0.70 -3.88
C PRO A 255 -25.04 0.38 -2.41
N GLU A 256 -25.42 -0.78 -1.90
CA GLU A 256 -25.31 -1.14 -0.48
C GLU A 256 -23.96 -1.75 -0.10
N THR A 257 -23.01 -1.81 -1.03
CA THR A 257 -21.69 -2.40 -0.80
C THR A 257 -20.56 -1.40 -1.05
N ASP A 258 -19.37 -1.71 -0.55
CA ASP A 258 -18.13 -0.98 -0.82
C ASP A 258 -17.50 -1.38 -2.17
N GLN A 259 -18.12 -2.29 -2.90
CA GLN A 259 -17.69 -2.72 -4.23
C GLN A 259 -17.85 -1.61 -5.26
N MET A 260 -16.98 -1.58 -6.25
CA MET A 260 -16.97 -0.50 -7.24
C MET A 260 -16.57 -0.97 -8.63
N TYR A 261 -17.21 -0.40 -9.66
CA TYR A 261 -16.85 -0.58 -11.07
C TYR A 261 -15.59 0.17 -11.47
N LYS A 262 -15.35 1.34 -10.85
CA LYS A 262 -14.32 2.30 -11.25
C LYS A 262 -13.40 2.62 -10.08
N PRO A 263 -12.58 1.66 -9.62
CA PRO A 263 -11.53 1.97 -8.67
C PRO A 263 -10.48 2.87 -9.35
N ILE A 264 -10.12 3.96 -8.67
CA ILE A 264 -9.05 4.85 -9.12
C ILE A 264 -8.00 4.88 -8.01
N PRO A 265 -6.76 4.45 -8.26
CA PRO A 265 -5.71 4.40 -7.25
C PRO A 265 -5.12 5.79 -6.99
N PHE A 266 -5.99 6.73 -6.71
CA PHE A 266 -5.69 8.13 -6.44
C PHE A 266 -6.53 8.66 -5.29
N PHE A 267 -5.91 9.45 -4.43
CA PHE A 267 -6.60 10.21 -3.40
C PHE A 267 -5.92 11.56 -3.17
N MET A 268 -6.64 12.48 -2.57
CA MET A 268 -6.16 13.78 -2.13
C MET A 268 -6.59 14.06 -0.70
N SER A 269 -5.76 14.84 0.00
CA SER A 269 -5.97 15.25 1.38
C SER A 269 -6.31 16.75 1.45
N ASN A 270 -7.20 17.11 2.39
CA ASN A 270 -7.46 18.51 2.71
C ASN A 270 -6.24 19.24 3.30
N ARG A 271 -5.13 18.54 3.51
CA ARG A 271 -3.88 19.14 3.98
C ARG A 271 -3.01 19.73 2.85
N GLY A 272 -3.40 19.58 1.60
CA GLY A 272 -2.70 20.13 0.44
C GLY A 272 -1.71 19.17 -0.20
N TYR A 273 -2.03 17.89 -0.25
CA TYR A 273 -1.30 16.90 -1.03
C TYR A 273 -2.25 15.85 -1.63
N GLY A 274 -1.80 15.18 -2.66
CA GLY A 274 -2.44 14.01 -3.23
C GLY A 274 -1.43 12.92 -3.55
N MET A 275 -1.91 11.69 -3.73
CA MET A 275 -1.10 10.55 -4.13
C MET A 275 -1.81 9.73 -5.20
N PHE A 276 -1.05 9.33 -6.21
CA PHE A 276 -1.50 8.42 -7.26
C PHE A 276 -0.58 7.20 -7.29
N MET A 277 -1.13 6.05 -7.04
CA MET A 277 -0.46 4.76 -7.14
C MET A 277 -0.53 4.29 -8.59
N HIS A 278 0.57 4.38 -9.31
CA HIS A 278 0.64 4.00 -10.71
C HIS A 278 0.73 2.48 -10.84
N THR A 279 -0.40 1.82 -10.67
CA THR A 279 -0.55 0.37 -10.72
C THR A 279 -1.91 -0.04 -11.25
N SER A 280 -1.96 -1.12 -12.00
CA SER A 280 -3.19 -1.82 -12.39
C SER A 280 -3.49 -3.03 -11.50
N ALA A 281 -2.59 -3.34 -10.56
CA ALA A 281 -2.82 -4.39 -9.58
C ALA A 281 -3.83 -3.94 -8.51
N PRO A 282 -4.51 -4.86 -7.82
CA PRO A 282 -5.37 -4.52 -6.70
C PRO A 282 -4.63 -3.73 -5.61
N VAL A 283 -5.29 -2.77 -5.00
CA VAL A 283 -4.75 -1.99 -3.88
C VAL A 283 -5.76 -1.95 -2.74
N THR A 284 -5.31 -2.12 -1.53
CA THR A 284 -6.12 -1.86 -0.33
C THR A 284 -5.57 -0.64 0.38
N CYS A 285 -6.35 0.45 0.41
CA CYS A 285 -6.04 1.65 1.17
C CYS A 285 -6.69 1.58 2.55
N ASP A 286 -5.90 1.70 3.59
CA ASP A 286 -6.36 1.77 4.99
C ASP A 286 -6.06 3.18 5.52
N PHE A 287 -7.06 4.04 5.47
CA PHE A 287 -6.98 5.43 5.90
C PHE A 287 -7.27 5.58 7.40
N GLY A 288 -6.57 4.85 8.23
CA GLY A 288 -6.73 4.90 9.67
C GLY A 288 -7.81 3.97 10.24
N ALA A 289 -8.36 3.06 9.45
CA ALA A 289 -9.37 2.09 9.90
C ALA A 289 -8.79 1.09 10.91
N THR A 290 -7.58 0.57 10.66
CA THR A 290 -6.93 -0.38 11.58
C THR A 290 -5.98 0.30 12.56
N TYR A 291 -5.44 1.46 12.22
CA TYR A 291 -4.57 2.26 13.07
C TYR A 291 -4.75 3.75 12.75
N ILE A 292 -5.38 4.49 13.61
CA ILE A 292 -5.86 5.89 13.41
C ILE A 292 -4.70 6.78 13.02
N GLY A 293 -3.61 6.77 13.11
CA GLY A 293 -2.55 7.73 12.73
C GLY A 293 -1.84 7.35 11.44
N LEU A 294 -2.33 6.35 10.70
CA LEU A 294 -1.63 5.84 9.54
C LEU A 294 -2.52 5.68 8.31
N ASN A 295 -1.98 6.11 7.18
CA ASN A 295 -2.44 5.79 5.84
C ASN A 295 -1.53 4.69 5.27
N LYS A 296 -2.09 3.52 5.01
CA LYS A 296 -1.39 2.36 4.47
C LYS A 296 -1.95 2.00 3.11
N MET A 297 -1.07 1.78 2.15
CA MET A 297 -1.44 1.43 0.78
C MET A 297 -0.87 0.06 0.44
N PHE A 298 -1.61 -0.99 0.75
CA PHE A 298 -1.22 -2.37 0.45
C PHE A 298 -1.38 -2.64 -1.04
N MET A 299 -0.29 -2.67 -1.78
CA MET A 299 -0.31 -2.82 -3.24
C MET A 299 -0.11 -4.28 -3.64
N GLY A 300 -0.86 -4.72 -4.64
CA GLY A 300 -0.70 -6.03 -5.27
C GLY A 300 0.56 -6.14 -6.14
N ASP A 301 1.21 -5.02 -6.43
CA ASP A 301 2.46 -4.95 -7.17
C ASP A 301 3.68 -5.25 -6.31
N GLU A 302 4.72 -5.76 -6.97
CA GLU A 302 6.02 -5.98 -6.33
C GLU A 302 6.77 -4.69 -6.06
N ASN A 303 6.65 -3.70 -6.94
CA ASN A 303 7.42 -2.46 -6.89
C ASN A 303 6.51 -1.26 -6.66
N LEU A 304 7.06 -0.24 -6.01
CA LEU A 304 6.37 1.03 -5.84
C LEU A 304 6.60 1.93 -7.06
N ASP A 305 5.51 2.50 -7.56
CA ASP A 305 5.51 3.64 -8.45
C ASP A 305 4.40 4.60 -7.97
N LEU A 306 4.81 5.66 -7.26
CA LEU A 306 3.94 6.55 -6.53
C LEU A 306 4.19 7.99 -6.98
N PHE A 307 3.14 8.67 -7.46
CA PHE A 307 3.17 10.11 -7.68
C PHE A 307 2.64 10.83 -6.46
N VAL A 308 3.32 11.89 -6.05
CA VAL A 308 2.94 12.78 -4.95
C VAL A 308 2.76 14.17 -5.51
N PHE A 309 1.61 14.78 -5.25
CA PHE A 309 1.22 16.11 -5.72
C PHE A 309 1.17 17.08 -4.53
N PHE A 310 1.60 18.32 -4.76
CA PHE A 310 1.53 19.42 -3.78
C PHE A 310 0.58 20.50 -4.25
N GLY A 311 -0.42 20.85 -3.46
CA GLY A 311 -1.37 21.93 -3.75
C GLY A 311 -2.75 21.66 -3.17
N GLU A 312 -3.65 22.61 -3.43
CA GLU A 312 -5.07 22.45 -3.14
C GLU A 312 -5.71 21.45 -4.13
N PRO A 313 -6.89 20.88 -3.81
CA PRO A 313 -7.52 19.87 -4.65
C PRO A 313 -7.63 20.25 -6.14
N LYS A 314 -7.94 21.51 -6.43
CA LYS A 314 -8.02 22.00 -7.81
C LYS A 314 -6.66 21.92 -8.52
N ASP A 315 -5.60 22.36 -7.85
CA ASP A 315 -4.25 22.31 -8.40
C ASP A 315 -3.79 20.88 -8.70
N ILE A 316 -4.18 19.94 -7.81
CA ILE A 316 -3.81 18.54 -7.94
C ILE A 316 -4.55 17.86 -9.09
N LEU A 317 -5.81 18.26 -9.34
CA LEU A 317 -6.60 17.72 -10.44
C LEU A 317 -6.17 18.26 -11.81
N ASP A 318 -5.47 19.38 -11.84
CA ASP A 318 -4.93 19.99 -13.09
C ASP A 318 -3.58 19.37 -13.50
N GLU A 319 -2.91 18.59 -12.60
CA GLU A 319 -1.61 17.93 -12.83
C GLU A 319 -1.77 16.54 -13.49
#